data_16a29d62369ac17515d1ac16ee286f09
#
_entry.id   16a29d62369ac17515d1ac16ee286f09
#
_cell.length_a   1.000
_cell.length_b   1.000
_cell.length_c   1.000
_cell.angle_alpha   90.00
_cell.angle_beta   90.00
_cell.angle_gamma   90.00
#
_symmetry.space_group_name_H-M   'P 1'
#
loop_
_entity.id
_entity.type
_entity.pdbx_description
1 polymer ?
#
loop_
_entity_poly.entity_id
_entity_poly.type
_entity_poly.pdbx_seq_one_letter_code
_entity_poly.pdbx_strand_id
1 'polypeptide(L)'
;VKGIVFTLFIEYAEVTFGGLVSEQMISSCDLSTGGAYTAVGTYDHREIVQMIVKLSELTDREVPDLLKSFGFHLFGKLSAGYPELIANVNDSFELVSIIENHIHVEVRKLYPDASLPSFSHEFTGPDELHLLYESERGLADLAEGLLMGCFDHFGEEVVLEREDLSPGDGTRVAFKMRRVPG
;
A
#
# COMPACT_ATOMS: atom_id res chain seq x y z
N VAL A 1 -11.45 -4.92 -3.14
CA VAL A 1 -10.44 -4.64 -2.09
C VAL A 1 -11.04 -4.99 -0.73
N LYS A 2 -10.23 -5.54 0.17
CA LYS A 2 -10.70 -5.87 1.53
C LYS A 2 -10.99 -4.61 2.34
N GLY A 3 -12.03 -4.70 3.16
CA GLY A 3 -12.52 -3.55 3.92
C GLY A 3 -11.53 -2.98 4.93
N ILE A 4 -10.55 -3.79 5.39
CA ILE A 4 -9.47 -3.29 6.24
C ILE A 4 -8.68 -2.14 5.57
N VAL A 5 -8.50 -2.20 4.25
CA VAL A 5 -7.82 -1.12 3.51
C VAL A 5 -8.67 0.15 3.53
N PHE A 6 -10.00 0.03 3.40
CA PHE A 6 -10.93 1.17 3.48
C PHE A 6 -10.97 1.79 4.88
N THR A 7 -11.08 0.95 5.92
CA THR A 7 -11.12 1.46 7.31
C THR A 7 -9.82 2.17 7.67
N LEU A 8 -8.68 1.64 7.25
CA LEU A 8 -7.37 2.26 7.50
C LEU A 8 -7.15 3.50 6.63
N PHE A 9 -7.76 3.58 5.42
CA PHE A 9 -7.70 4.79 4.61
C PHE A 9 -8.49 5.95 5.23
N ILE A 10 -9.68 5.67 5.75
CA ILE A 10 -10.49 6.67 6.45
C ILE A 10 -9.77 7.13 7.73
N GLU A 11 -9.21 6.21 8.50
CA GLU A 11 -8.39 6.54 9.67
C GLU A 11 -7.17 7.41 9.30
N TYR A 12 -6.47 7.06 8.21
CA TYR A 12 -5.37 7.86 7.69
C TYR A 12 -5.80 9.29 7.36
N ALA A 13 -6.92 9.45 6.65
CA ALA A 13 -7.45 10.77 6.32
C ALA A 13 -7.81 11.57 7.57
N GLU A 14 -8.43 10.94 8.57
CA GLU A 14 -8.80 11.56 9.85
C GLU A 14 -7.58 11.99 10.67
N VAL A 15 -6.60 11.11 10.81
CA VAL A 15 -5.39 11.37 11.61
C VAL A 15 -4.48 12.40 10.94
N THR A 16 -4.38 12.39 9.60
CA THR A 16 -3.45 13.24 8.86
C THR A 16 -4.01 14.62 8.56
N PHE A 17 -5.31 14.71 8.25
CA PHE A 17 -5.96 15.93 7.76
C PHE A 17 -7.08 16.44 8.67
N GLY A 18 -7.45 15.65 9.68
CA GLY A 18 -8.51 15.97 10.63
C GLY A 18 -9.87 15.39 10.29
N GLY A 19 -10.71 15.21 11.32
CA GLY A 19 -12.03 14.58 11.19
C GLY A 19 -12.96 15.30 10.23
N LEU A 20 -12.89 16.63 10.15
CA LEU A 20 -13.74 17.43 9.27
C LEU A 20 -13.45 17.15 7.77
N VAL A 21 -12.17 17.01 7.41
CA VAL A 21 -11.74 16.68 6.04
C VAL A 21 -12.17 15.25 5.70
N SER A 22 -11.99 14.30 6.63
CA SER A 22 -12.43 12.91 6.45
C SER A 22 -13.95 12.81 6.27
N GLU A 23 -14.73 13.53 7.05
CA GLU A 23 -16.21 13.58 6.91
C GLU A 23 -16.64 14.19 5.57
N GLN A 24 -16.01 15.30 5.15
CA GLN A 24 -16.26 15.93 3.87
C GLN A 24 -15.90 15.02 2.69
N MET A 25 -14.77 14.30 2.78
CA MET A 25 -14.37 13.30 1.79
C MET A 25 -15.45 12.24 1.60
N ILE A 26 -15.90 11.63 2.69
CA ILE A 26 -16.91 10.54 2.66
C ILE A 26 -18.25 11.07 2.13
N SER A 27 -18.74 12.19 2.66
CA SER A 27 -20.06 12.74 2.31
C SER A 27 -20.15 13.28 0.87
N SER A 28 -19.00 13.57 0.24
CA SER A 28 -18.94 14.07 -1.13
C SER A 28 -18.77 12.98 -2.18
N CYS A 29 -18.65 11.71 -1.78
CA CYS A 29 -18.52 10.57 -2.69
C CYS A 29 -19.82 9.77 -2.78
N ASP A 30 -20.05 9.18 -3.96
CA ASP A 30 -21.16 8.24 -4.16
C ASP A 30 -20.69 6.81 -3.78
N LEU A 31 -20.83 6.50 -2.50
CA LEU A 31 -20.37 5.25 -1.90
C LEU A 31 -21.57 4.32 -1.63
N SER A 32 -21.50 3.09 -2.11
CA SER A 32 -22.59 2.11 -1.94
C SER A 32 -22.90 1.82 -0.46
N THR A 33 -21.90 1.98 0.41
CA THR A 33 -22.02 1.78 1.87
C THR A 33 -22.29 3.06 2.64
N GLY A 34 -22.31 4.23 1.97
CA GLY A 34 -22.31 5.53 2.66
C GLY A 34 -21.06 5.79 3.49
N GLY A 35 -19.95 5.09 3.19
CA GLY A 35 -18.69 5.18 3.93
C GLY A 35 -18.58 4.23 5.13
N ALA A 36 -19.56 3.35 5.34
CA ALA A 36 -19.52 2.34 6.39
C ALA A 36 -18.89 1.03 5.89
N TYR A 37 -17.66 0.79 6.28
CA TYR A 37 -16.90 -0.41 5.90
C TYR A 37 -16.59 -1.28 7.12
N THR A 38 -16.54 -2.61 6.90
CA THR A 38 -16.04 -3.56 7.89
C THR A 38 -14.73 -4.16 7.41
N ALA A 39 -13.78 -4.40 8.31
CA ALA A 39 -12.46 -4.91 7.98
C ALA A 39 -12.50 -6.23 7.17
N VAL A 40 -13.47 -7.10 7.46
CA VAL A 40 -13.64 -8.40 6.81
C VAL A 40 -14.43 -8.34 5.49
N GLY A 41 -15.14 -7.25 5.23
CA GLY A 41 -15.91 -7.04 4.00
C GLY A 41 -15.03 -6.98 2.76
N THR A 42 -15.66 -7.07 1.58
CA THR A 42 -15.02 -6.85 0.29
C THR A 42 -15.81 -5.82 -0.48
N TYR A 43 -15.15 -4.78 -0.97
CA TYR A 43 -15.77 -3.62 -1.59
C TYR A 43 -15.12 -3.28 -2.92
N ASP A 44 -15.83 -2.53 -3.76
CA ASP A 44 -15.32 -2.08 -5.04
C ASP A 44 -14.14 -1.11 -4.85
N HIS A 45 -13.02 -1.38 -5.49
CA HIS A 45 -11.85 -0.51 -5.42
C HIS A 45 -12.11 0.90 -5.95
N ARG A 46 -13.11 1.08 -6.82
CA ARG A 46 -13.51 2.40 -7.33
C ARG A 46 -13.98 3.34 -6.23
N GLU A 47 -14.50 2.82 -5.12
CA GLU A 47 -14.90 3.67 -3.99
C GLU A 47 -13.67 4.30 -3.30
N ILE A 48 -12.57 3.54 -3.12
CA ILE A 48 -11.34 4.13 -2.56
C ILE A 48 -10.70 5.12 -3.53
N VAL A 49 -10.82 4.88 -4.84
CA VAL A 49 -10.37 5.83 -5.86
C VAL A 49 -11.18 7.14 -5.79
N GLN A 50 -12.51 7.08 -5.64
CA GLN A 50 -13.34 8.27 -5.44
C GLN A 50 -12.91 9.06 -4.19
N MET A 51 -12.71 8.37 -3.07
CA MET A 51 -12.31 9.01 -1.82
C MET A 51 -10.93 9.67 -1.94
N ILE A 52 -9.95 9.04 -2.58
CA ILE A 52 -8.61 9.63 -2.71
C ILE A 52 -8.59 10.82 -3.66
N VAL A 53 -9.38 10.80 -4.75
CA VAL A 53 -9.56 11.95 -5.63
C VAL A 53 -10.21 13.12 -4.86
N LYS A 54 -11.25 12.83 -4.07
CA LYS A 54 -11.87 13.85 -3.24
C LYS A 54 -10.93 14.39 -2.16
N LEU A 55 -10.13 13.55 -1.54
CA LEU A 55 -9.12 13.97 -0.57
C LEU A 55 -8.05 14.87 -1.23
N SER A 56 -7.64 14.56 -2.46
CA SER A 56 -6.75 15.39 -3.27
C SER A 56 -7.33 16.80 -3.48
N GLU A 57 -8.60 16.90 -3.88
CA GLU A 57 -9.29 18.18 -4.05
C GLU A 57 -9.40 18.99 -2.74
N LEU A 58 -9.67 18.31 -1.62
CA LEU A 58 -9.83 18.96 -0.31
C LEU A 58 -8.51 19.43 0.31
N THR A 59 -7.40 18.80 -0.04
CA THR A 59 -6.09 19.01 0.60
C THR A 59 -5.07 19.69 -0.30
N ASP A 60 -5.40 19.89 -1.59
CA ASP A 60 -4.48 20.41 -2.63
C ASP A 60 -3.18 19.57 -2.73
N ARG A 61 -3.32 18.25 -2.61
CA ARG A 61 -2.24 17.28 -2.75
C ARG A 61 -2.49 16.36 -3.93
N GLU A 62 -1.43 15.99 -4.63
CA GLU A 62 -1.52 15.07 -5.75
C GLU A 62 -1.91 13.64 -5.30
N VAL A 63 -2.74 12.97 -6.10
CA VAL A 63 -3.20 11.59 -5.81
C VAL A 63 -2.05 10.61 -5.61
N PRO A 64 -0.97 10.61 -6.43
CA PRO A 64 0.19 9.74 -6.20
C PRO A 64 0.85 9.95 -4.84
N ASP A 65 1.00 11.19 -4.39
CA ASP A 65 1.61 11.51 -3.10
C ASP A 65 0.73 11.06 -1.93
N LEU A 66 -0.59 11.21 -2.07
CA LEU A 66 -1.55 10.69 -1.08
C LEU A 66 -1.51 9.17 -0.99
N LEU A 67 -1.43 8.47 -2.13
CA LEU A 67 -1.32 7.01 -2.18
C LEU A 67 -0.02 6.52 -1.53
N LYS A 68 1.11 7.17 -1.81
CA LYS A 68 2.40 6.84 -1.18
C LYS A 68 2.34 7.08 0.33
N SER A 69 1.85 8.23 0.77
CA SER A 69 1.69 8.55 2.19
C SER A 69 0.75 7.57 2.90
N PHE A 70 -0.36 7.21 2.27
CA PHE A 70 -1.26 6.19 2.78
C PHE A 70 -0.58 4.81 2.83
N GLY A 71 0.16 4.41 1.80
CA GLY A 71 0.92 3.15 1.80
C GLY A 71 1.90 3.04 2.96
N PHE A 72 2.61 4.11 3.26
CA PHE A 72 3.50 4.20 4.41
C PHE A 72 2.73 3.99 5.73
N HIS A 73 1.63 4.70 5.92
CA HIS A 73 0.75 4.54 7.09
C HIS A 73 0.18 3.12 7.19
N LEU A 74 -0.29 2.57 6.07
CA LEU A 74 -0.86 1.24 5.98
C LEU A 74 0.13 0.16 6.42
N PHE A 75 1.39 0.25 5.99
CA PHE A 75 2.43 -0.68 6.43
C PHE A 75 2.58 -0.68 7.95
N GLY A 76 2.68 0.49 8.56
CA GLY A 76 2.78 0.62 10.03
C GLY A 76 1.59 0.00 10.76
N LYS A 77 0.38 0.17 10.26
CA LYS A 77 -0.84 -0.43 10.85
C LYS A 77 -0.90 -1.94 10.67
N LEU A 78 -0.55 -2.43 9.49
CA LEU A 78 -0.56 -3.87 9.20
C LEU A 78 0.53 -4.60 10.00
N SER A 79 1.75 -4.06 10.06
CA SER A 79 2.85 -4.67 10.84
C SER A 79 2.56 -4.70 12.34
N ALA A 80 1.91 -3.67 12.88
CA ALA A 80 1.48 -3.63 14.27
C ALA A 80 0.28 -4.56 14.57
N GLY A 81 -0.65 -4.68 13.61
CA GLY A 81 -1.84 -5.52 13.75
C GLY A 81 -1.61 -7.01 13.51
N TYR A 82 -0.59 -7.36 12.74
CA TYR A 82 -0.23 -8.74 12.36
C TYR A 82 1.27 -9.00 12.56
N PRO A 83 1.79 -8.83 13.78
CA PRO A 83 3.23 -8.95 14.04
C PRO A 83 3.80 -10.33 13.70
N GLU A 84 2.98 -11.37 13.72
CA GLU A 84 3.36 -12.73 13.35
C GLU A 84 3.80 -12.89 11.89
N LEU A 85 3.31 -12.02 10.99
CA LEU A 85 3.69 -12.07 9.57
C LEU A 85 5.15 -11.67 9.34
N ILE A 86 5.73 -10.89 10.25
CA ILE A 86 7.08 -10.34 10.13
C ILE A 86 8.01 -10.76 11.28
N ALA A 87 7.53 -11.60 12.21
CA ALA A 87 8.25 -11.95 13.45
C ALA A 87 9.64 -12.60 13.23
N ASN A 88 9.83 -13.28 12.10
CA ASN A 88 11.07 -13.97 11.76
C ASN A 88 11.84 -13.32 10.60
N VAL A 89 11.50 -12.06 10.28
CA VAL A 89 12.12 -11.30 9.20
C VAL A 89 13.13 -10.32 9.80
N ASN A 90 14.35 -10.33 9.27
CA ASN A 90 15.45 -9.56 9.85
C ASN A 90 15.68 -8.20 9.20
N ASP A 91 15.28 -8.05 7.93
CA ASP A 91 15.49 -6.82 7.16
C ASP A 91 14.43 -6.62 6.08
N SER A 92 14.41 -5.43 5.47
CA SER A 92 13.40 -5.05 4.48
C SER A 92 13.46 -5.90 3.22
N PHE A 93 14.65 -6.26 2.73
CA PHE A 93 14.81 -7.04 1.51
C PHE A 93 14.35 -8.49 1.71
N GLU A 94 14.60 -9.05 2.89
CA GLU A 94 14.03 -10.34 3.26
C GLU A 94 12.50 -10.28 3.26
N LEU A 95 11.89 -9.25 3.87
CA LEU A 95 10.42 -9.09 3.84
C LEU A 95 9.88 -8.96 2.41
N VAL A 96 10.50 -8.11 1.60
CA VAL A 96 10.08 -7.92 0.19
C VAL A 96 10.17 -9.23 -0.60
N SER A 97 11.22 -10.02 -0.39
CA SER A 97 11.43 -11.29 -1.10
C SER A 97 10.39 -12.36 -0.77
N ILE A 98 9.74 -12.29 0.39
CA ILE A 98 8.73 -13.27 0.83
C ILE A 98 7.28 -12.79 0.64
N ILE A 99 7.04 -11.59 0.07
CA ILE A 99 5.68 -11.05 -0.08
C ILE A 99 4.77 -12.06 -0.77
N GLU A 100 5.13 -12.55 -1.94
CA GLU A 100 4.26 -13.41 -2.75
C GLU A 100 4.10 -14.82 -2.14
N ASN A 101 5.19 -15.40 -1.66
CA ASN A 101 5.23 -16.80 -1.25
C ASN A 101 4.87 -17.01 0.22
N HIS A 102 4.86 -15.96 1.05
CA HIS A 102 4.53 -16.04 2.46
C HIS A 102 3.47 -15.03 2.86
N ILE A 103 3.71 -13.73 2.73
CA ILE A 103 2.76 -12.70 3.20
C ILE A 103 1.41 -12.82 2.50
N HIS A 104 1.39 -12.87 1.17
CA HIS A 104 0.15 -13.00 0.40
C HIS A 104 -0.53 -14.35 0.62
N VAL A 105 0.21 -15.42 0.90
CA VAL A 105 -0.36 -16.73 1.26
C VAL A 105 -1.09 -16.63 2.60
N GLU A 106 -0.49 -16.03 3.62
CA GLU A 106 -1.12 -15.84 4.93
C GLU A 106 -2.34 -14.89 4.83
N VAL A 107 -2.24 -13.80 4.06
CA VAL A 107 -3.36 -12.91 3.82
C VAL A 107 -4.54 -13.65 3.17
N ARG A 108 -4.29 -14.55 2.20
CA ARG A 108 -5.36 -15.37 1.59
C ARG A 108 -5.99 -16.38 2.55
N LYS A 109 -5.27 -16.84 3.57
CA LYS A 109 -5.85 -17.69 4.64
C LYS A 109 -6.82 -16.89 5.52
N LEU A 110 -6.48 -15.64 5.84
CA LEU A 110 -7.35 -14.74 6.61
C LEU A 110 -8.53 -14.21 5.77
N TYR A 111 -8.27 -13.97 4.49
CA TYR A 111 -9.20 -13.37 3.55
C TYR A 111 -9.19 -14.14 2.22
N PRO A 112 -9.90 -15.28 2.11
CA PRO A 112 -9.81 -16.18 0.94
C PRO A 112 -10.22 -15.54 -0.39
N ASP A 113 -11.07 -14.51 -0.34
CA ASP A 113 -11.53 -13.73 -1.49
C ASP A 113 -10.66 -12.50 -1.80
N ALA A 114 -9.51 -12.33 -1.12
CA ALA A 114 -8.62 -11.21 -1.36
C ALA A 114 -7.97 -11.32 -2.75
N SER A 115 -8.20 -10.31 -3.58
CA SER A 115 -7.47 -10.11 -4.83
C SER A 115 -6.28 -9.21 -4.56
N LEU A 116 -5.09 -9.79 -4.59
CA LEU A 116 -3.82 -9.13 -4.27
C LEU A 116 -3.03 -8.85 -5.56
N PRO A 117 -2.16 -7.83 -5.59
CA PRO A 117 -1.20 -7.67 -6.68
C PRO A 117 -0.24 -8.86 -6.71
N SER A 118 0.36 -9.09 -7.86
CA SER A 118 1.42 -10.07 -8.05
C SER A 118 2.78 -9.40 -7.92
N PHE A 119 3.72 -10.06 -7.26
CA PHE A 119 5.10 -9.62 -7.12
C PHE A 119 6.07 -10.69 -7.55
N SER A 120 7.06 -10.30 -8.32
CA SER A 120 8.25 -11.12 -8.56
C SER A 120 9.50 -10.30 -8.23
N HIS A 121 10.56 -10.97 -7.76
CA HIS A 121 11.77 -10.28 -7.32
C HIS A 121 13.03 -10.98 -7.82
N GLU A 122 14.12 -10.22 -7.89
CA GLU A 122 15.45 -10.70 -8.23
C GLU A 122 16.50 -9.90 -7.43
N PHE A 123 17.37 -10.63 -6.72
CA PHE A 123 18.56 -10.03 -6.11
C PHE A 123 19.62 -9.86 -7.18
N THR A 124 20.01 -8.62 -7.47
CA THR A 124 21.06 -8.28 -8.46
C THR A 124 22.41 -8.05 -7.80
N GLY A 125 22.42 -7.98 -6.48
CA GLY A 125 23.61 -7.85 -5.64
C GLY A 125 23.28 -8.07 -4.16
N PRO A 126 24.26 -8.05 -3.27
CA PRO A 126 24.02 -8.21 -1.83
C PRO A 126 23.16 -7.11 -1.22
N ASP A 127 23.24 -5.89 -1.78
CA ASP A 127 22.50 -4.71 -1.35
C ASP A 127 21.56 -4.17 -2.43
N GLU A 128 21.25 -4.98 -3.45
CA GLU A 128 20.37 -4.60 -4.55
C GLU A 128 19.28 -5.64 -4.79
N LEU A 129 18.03 -5.17 -4.86
CA LEU A 129 16.84 -5.97 -5.08
C LEU A 129 15.95 -5.29 -6.12
N HIS A 130 15.57 -6.02 -7.15
CA HIS A 130 14.56 -5.61 -8.10
C HIS A 130 13.24 -6.28 -7.78
N LEU A 131 12.14 -5.52 -7.84
CA LEU A 131 10.78 -5.99 -7.60
C LEU A 131 9.89 -5.58 -8.76
N LEU A 132 9.20 -6.53 -9.37
CA LEU A 132 8.17 -6.28 -10.36
C LEU A 132 6.80 -6.36 -9.70
N TYR A 133 6.05 -5.27 -9.80
CA TYR A 133 4.64 -5.16 -9.39
C TYR A 133 3.73 -5.30 -10.61
N GLU A 134 2.69 -6.12 -10.49
CA GLU A 134 1.65 -6.28 -11.50
C GLU A 134 0.27 -6.33 -10.84
N SER A 135 -0.65 -5.46 -11.29
CA SER A 135 -2.03 -5.43 -10.79
C SER A 135 -2.96 -4.68 -11.75
N GLU A 136 -4.11 -5.24 -12.03
CA GLU A 136 -5.15 -4.58 -12.85
C GLU A 136 -5.71 -3.29 -12.21
N ARG A 137 -5.43 -3.05 -10.93
CA ARG A 137 -5.95 -1.87 -10.20
C ARG A 137 -5.11 -0.61 -10.35
N GLY A 138 -3.90 -0.70 -10.89
CA GLY A 138 -3.03 0.46 -11.09
C GLY A 138 -2.65 1.21 -9.78
N LEU A 139 -2.46 0.48 -8.67
CA LEU A 139 -2.14 1.05 -7.36
C LEU A 139 -0.64 0.97 -7.02
N ALA A 140 0.22 1.18 -8.01
CA ALA A 140 1.67 1.12 -7.82
C ALA A 140 2.20 2.19 -6.85
N ASP A 141 1.56 3.37 -6.76
CA ASP A 141 1.92 4.40 -5.79
C ASP A 141 1.66 3.95 -4.35
N LEU A 142 0.58 3.18 -4.13
CA LEU A 142 0.32 2.55 -2.83
C LEU A 142 1.40 1.51 -2.49
N ALA A 143 1.80 0.69 -3.46
CA ALA A 143 2.87 -0.30 -3.29
C ALA A 143 4.20 0.38 -2.96
N GLU A 144 4.55 1.48 -3.64
CA GLU A 144 5.72 2.29 -3.34
C GLU A 144 5.71 2.81 -1.89
N GLY A 145 4.57 3.32 -1.43
CA GLY A 145 4.40 3.76 -0.04
C GLY A 145 4.58 2.62 0.98
N LEU A 146 4.04 1.44 0.69
CA LEU A 146 4.24 0.24 1.52
C LEU A 146 5.73 -0.15 1.61
N LEU A 147 6.47 -0.10 0.50
CA LEU A 147 7.92 -0.32 0.49
C LEU A 147 8.66 0.69 1.36
N MET A 148 8.33 1.97 1.25
CA MET A 148 8.92 3.02 2.08
C MET A 148 8.64 2.79 3.57
N GLY A 149 7.42 2.39 3.93
CA GLY A 149 7.07 2.01 5.32
C GLY A 149 7.83 0.78 5.81
N CYS A 150 8.12 -0.17 4.92
CA CYS A 150 8.95 -1.33 5.22
C CYS A 150 10.39 -0.92 5.54
N PHE A 151 11.01 -0.06 4.72
CA PHE A 151 12.38 0.43 4.97
C PHE A 151 12.48 1.18 6.30
N ASP A 152 11.54 2.06 6.58
CA ASP A 152 11.47 2.81 7.84
C ASP A 152 11.33 1.87 9.05
N HIS A 153 10.50 0.84 8.95
CA HIS A 153 10.28 -0.14 10.01
C HIS A 153 11.57 -0.86 10.42
N PHE A 154 12.42 -1.20 9.45
CA PHE A 154 13.72 -1.84 9.70
C PHE A 154 14.85 -0.84 9.95
N GLY A 155 14.58 0.47 9.86
CA GLY A 155 15.58 1.52 10.04
C GLY A 155 16.64 1.53 8.95
N GLU A 156 16.29 1.11 7.74
CA GLU A 156 17.21 1.02 6.60
C GLU A 156 17.06 2.22 5.67
N GLU A 157 18.19 2.78 5.25
CA GLU A 157 18.22 3.78 4.18
C GLU A 157 18.34 3.08 2.83
N VAL A 158 17.28 3.20 2.01
CA VAL A 158 17.18 2.54 0.70
C VAL A 158 16.88 3.57 -0.38
N VAL A 159 17.69 3.59 -1.42
CA VAL A 159 17.38 4.32 -2.65
C VAL A 159 16.40 3.49 -3.45
N LEU A 160 15.21 4.04 -3.68
CA LEU A 160 14.14 3.43 -4.46
C LEU A 160 14.00 4.16 -5.79
N GLU A 161 14.25 3.46 -6.89
CA GLU A 161 14.00 3.92 -8.24
C GLU A 161 12.80 3.18 -8.82
N ARG A 162 11.96 3.90 -9.58
CA ARG A 162 10.75 3.37 -10.20
C ARG A 162 10.82 3.49 -11.71
N GLU A 163 10.40 2.42 -12.40
CA GLU A 163 10.23 2.40 -13.85
C GLU A 163 8.82 1.91 -14.18
N ASP A 164 8.00 2.78 -14.77
CA ASP A 164 6.64 2.44 -15.23
C ASP A 164 6.71 1.68 -16.55
N LEU A 165 6.40 0.38 -16.51
CA LEU A 165 6.42 -0.53 -17.67
C LEU A 165 5.10 -0.53 -18.45
N SER A 166 4.04 0.03 -17.84
CA SER A 166 2.74 0.31 -18.46
C SER A 166 2.41 1.80 -18.29
N PRO A 167 2.98 2.68 -19.13
CA PRO A 167 2.84 4.13 -18.93
C PRO A 167 1.39 4.61 -18.88
N GLY A 168 1.05 5.33 -17.80
CA GLY A 168 -0.23 5.99 -17.62
C GLY A 168 -1.28 5.24 -16.81
N ASP A 169 -1.10 3.95 -16.50
CA ASP A 169 -2.09 3.19 -15.73
C ASP A 169 -1.57 2.55 -14.43
N GLY A 170 -0.25 2.51 -14.22
CA GLY A 170 0.38 1.97 -13.01
C GLY A 170 0.11 0.48 -12.76
N THR A 171 -0.27 -0.27 -13.81
CA THR A 171 -0.61 -1.69 -13.69
C THR A 171 0.62 -2.59 -13.68
N ARG A 172 1.75 -2.10 -14.22
CA ARG A 172 3.02 -2.83 -14.26
C ARG A 172 4.19 -1.89 -14.00
N VAL A 173 4.86 -2.09 -12.89
CA VAL A 173 5.94 -1.20 -12.40
C VAL A 173 7.12 -2.01 -11.89
N ALA A 174 8.33 -1.64 -12.29
CA ALA A 174 9.56 -2.15 -11.71
C ALA A 174 10.09 -1.19 -10.64
N PHE A 175 10.39 -1.71 -9.46
CA PHE A 175 11.07 -1.00 -8.39
C PHE A 175 12.50 -1.55 -8.26
N LYS A 176 13.48 -0.67 -8.35
CA LYS A 176 14.89 -0.99 -8.13
C LYS A 176 15.31 -0.40 -6.79
N MET A 177 15.74 -1.24 -5.88
CA MET A 177 16.05 -0.88 -4.50
C MET A 177 17.52 -1.14 -4.23
N ARG A 178 18.21 -0.16 -3.66
CA ARG A 178 19.60 -0.27 -3.27
C ARG A 178 19.80 0.28 -1.86
N ARG A 179 20.33 -0.54 -0.97
CA ARG A 179 20.71 -0.10 0.38
C ARG A 179 21.86 0.89 0.31
N VAL A 180 21.75 1.93 1.13
CA VAL A 180 22.87 2.86 1.36
C VAL A 180 23.75 2.25 2.45
N PRO A 181 25.07 2.03 2.20
CA PRO A 181 25.95 1.55 3.25
C PRO A 181 25.97 2.54 4.42
N GLY A 182 25.73 2.02 5.63
CA GLY A 182 25.84 2.82 6.86
C GLY A 182 27.29 3.07 7.27
#